data_257ffbf783b00fd80fa42491f02e4410
#
_entry.id   257ffbf783b00fd80fa42491f02e4410
#
_cell.length_a   1.000
_cell.length_b   1.000
_cell.length_c   1.000
_cell.angle_alpha   90.00
_cell.angle_beta   90.00
_cell.angle_gamma   90.00
#
_symmetry.space_group_name_H-M   'P 1'
#
loop_
_entity.id
_entity.type
_entity.pdbx_description
1 polymer ?
#
loop_
_entity_poly.entity_id
_entity_poly.type
_entity_poly.pdbx_seq_one_letter_code
_entity_poly.pdbx_strand_id
1 'polypeptide(L)'
;VSSDTQFVGYYRRPELTAEAVSDGRLRTGDIGYLDAAGYLYVTDRAKDMVVSGGMNVYPAEVEAALADVPGLAELAVFGVPDERWGEAVVAVAVVTDPTLDEAALIRAARERIASYKKPTQVRFLAALPRTASLKVDKPQLRRAWAEGIGLSPD
;
A
#
# COMPACT_ATOMS: atom_id res chain seq x y z
N VAL A 1 18.81 -9.56 4.37
CA VAL A 1 19.92 -8.59 4.27
C VAL A 1 20.86 -8.83 5.45
N SER A 2 22.16 -8.73 5.24
CA SER A 2 23.17 -8.75 6.30
C SER A 2 24.15 -7.58 6.09
N SER A 3 24.64 -6.98 7.17
CA SER A 3 25.56 -5.85 7.14
C SER A 3 26.30 -5.77 8.48
N ASP A 4 27.54 -5.29 8.46
CA ASP A 4 28.33 -5.02 9.67
C ASP A 4 27.73 -3.88 10.51
N THR A 5 26.86 -3.07 9.92
CA THR A 5 26.13 -1.97 10.56
C THR A 5 24.71 -2.35 10.97
N GLN A 6 24.37 -3.64 10.96
CA GLN A 6 23.07 -4.12 11.36
C GLN A 6 22.81 -3.80 12.85
N PHE A 7 21.60 -3.36 13.20
CA PHE A 7 21.23 -3.14 14.59
C PHE A 7 21.28 -4.44 15.41
N VAL A 8 21.59 -4.32 16.69
CA VAL A 8 21.71 -5.49 17.60
C VAL A 8 20.37 -6.02 18.08
N GLY A 9 19.32 -5.21 18.00
CA GLY A 9 17.97 -5.60 18.41
C GLY A 9 17.09 -4.43 18.87
N TYR A 10 15.83 -4.72 19.13
CA TYR A 10 14.87 -3.78 19.67
C TYR A 10 15.01 -3.71 21.20
N TYR A 11 15.12 -2.50 21.74
CA TYR A 11 15.29 -2.28 23.17
C TYR A 11 14.14 -2.90 23.99
N ARG A 12 14.48 -3.79 24.92
CA ARG A 12 13.54 -4.54 25.78
C ARG A 12 12.44 -5.32 25.03
N ARG A 13 12.70 -5.70 23.77
CA ARG A 13 11.75 -6.46 22.93
C ARG A 13 12.48 -7.61 22.22
N PRO A 14 12.93 -8.64 23.00
CA PRO A 14 13.67 -9.76 22.41
C PRO A 14 12.85 -10.58 21.41
N GLU A 15 11.54 -10.69 21.63
CA GLU A 15 10.61 -11.36 20.69
C GLU A 15 10.59 -10.69 19.32
N LEU A 16 10.50 -9.36 19.27
CA LEU A 16 10.54 -8.61 17.99
C LEU A 16 11.92 -8.69 17.34
N THR A 17 12.97 -8.77 18.14
CA THR A 17 14.33 -8.97 17.63
C THR A 17 14.46 -10.32 16.96
N ALA A 18 13.96 -11.39 17.57
CA ALA A 18 13.98 -12.74 17.02
C ALA A 18 13.16 -12.87 15.73
N GLU A 19 12.03 -12.15 15.64
CA GLU A 19 11.24 -12.07 14.40
C GLU A 19 11.99 -11.34 13.28
N ALA A 20 12.68 -10.24 13.62
CA ALA A 20 13.34 -9.39 12.64
C ALA A 20 14.71 -9.94 12.21
N VAL A 21 15.43 -10.63 13.09
CA VAL A 21 16.78 -11.13 12.81
C VAL A 21 16.82 -12.65 12.98
N SER A 22 17.15 -13.37 11.90
CA SER A 22 17.32 -14.82 11.90
C SER A 22 18.63 -15.16 11.19
N ASP A 23 19.45 -16.02 11.81
CA ASP A 23 20.75 -16.46 11.28
C ASP A 23 21.67 -15.28 10.86
N GLY A 24 21.70 -14.22 11.68
CA GLY A 24 22.47 -13.01 11.42
C GLY A 24 21.99 -12.18 10.23
N ARG A 25 20.78 -12.44 9.74
CA ARG A 25 20.17 -11.71 8.62
C ARG A 25 18.92 -10.95 9.06
N LEU A 26 18.86 -9.69 8.69
CA LEU A 26 17.68 -8.85 8.92
C LEU A 26 16.61 -9.17 7.87
N ARG A 27 15.41 -9.48 8.34
CA ARG A 27 14.18 -9.52 7.53
C ARG A 27 13.60 -8.12 7.48
N THR A 28 13.78 -7.43 6.36
CA THR A 28 13.30 -6.05 6.20
C THR A 28 11.78 -5.97 6.09
N GLY A 29 11.15 -7.07 5.67
CA GLY A 29 9.73 -7.11 5.31
C GLY A 29 9.44 -6.47 3.95
N ASP A 30 10.47 -6.10 3.20
CA ASP A 30 10.32 -5.56 1.86
C ASP A 30 10.32 -6.69 0.83
N ILE A 31 9.54 -6.53 -0.24
CA ILE A 31 9.51 -7.38 -1.42
C ILE A 31 10.25 -6.65 -2.55
N GLY A 32 11.08 -7.38 -3.27
CA GLY A 32 11.84 -6.82 -4.38
C GLY A 32 12.45 -7.92 -5.24
N TYR A 33 13.15 -7.50 -6.28
CA TYR A 33 13.89 -8.39 -7.18
C TYR A 33 15.25 -7.81 -7.51
N LEU A 34 16.16 -8.69 -7.92
CA LEU A 34 17.46 -8.30 -8.47
C LEU A 34 17.39 -8.38 -10.00
N ASP A 35 17.90 -7.38 -10.70
CA ASP A 35 18.09 -7.46 -12.13
C ASP A 35 19.34 -8.27 -12.50
N ALA A 36 19.57 -8.46 -13.81
CA ALA A 36 20.72 -9.21 -14.31
C ALA A 36 22.08 -8.55 -13.98
N ALA A 37 22.10 -7.26 -13.67
CA ALA A 37 23.28 -6.50 -13.26
C ALA A 37 23.49 -6.52 -11.73
N GLY A 38 22.55 -7.11 -10.98
CA GLY A 38 22.61 -7.22 -9.52
C GLY A 38 22.04 -6.03 -8.76
N TYR A 39 21.36 -5.10 -9.41
CA TYR A 39 20.67 -4.02 -8.73
C TYR A 39 19.38 -4.52 -8.08
N LEU A 40 19.17 -4.10 -6.83
CA LEU A 40 17.97 -4.41 -6.06
C LEU A 40 16.88 -3.37 -6.32
N TYR A 41 15.73 -3.84 -6.75
CA TYR A 41 14.50 -3.06 -6.90
C TYR A 41 13.51 -3.47 -5.81
N VAL A 42 13.22 -2.57 -4.89
CA VAL A 42 12.20 -2.77 -3.86
C VAL A 42 10.85 -2.36 -4.46
N THR A 43 9.91 -3.30 -4.48
CA THR A 43 8.58 -3.10 -5.09
C THR A 43 7.53 -2.71 -4.06
N ASP A 44 7.51 -3.36 -2.90
CA ASP A 44 6.51 -3.09 -1.86
C ASP A 44 6.92 -3.72 -0.51
N ARG A 45 6.06 -3.61 0.47
CA ARG A 45 6.14 -4.30 1.76
C ARG A 45 5.30 -5.57 1.77
N ALA A 46 5.86 -6.68 2.29
CA ALA A 46 5.14 -7.96 2.39
C ALA A 46 3.80 -7.85 3.13
N LYS A 47 3.77 -7.06 4.21
CA LYS A 47 2.57 -6.83 5.04
C LYS A 47 1.50 -5.94 4.38
N ASP A 48 1.86 -5.22 3.33
CA ASP A 48 0.95 -4.32 2.61
C ASP A 48 0.41 -4.95 1.32
N MET A 49 1.01 -6.07 0.88
CA MET A 49 0.54 -6.85 -0.25
C MET A 49 -0.90 -7.33 -0.02
N VAL A 50 -1.75 -7.15 -1.02
CA VAL A 50 -3.15 -7.58 -1.02
C VAL A 50 -3.27 -8.89 -1.77
N VAL A 51 -3.94 -9.88 -1.16
CA VAL A 51 -4.22 -11.17 -1.83
C VAL A 51 -5.68 -11.19 -2.28
N SER A 52 -5.91 -10.79 -3.52
CA SER A 52 -7.24 -10.70 -4.10
C SER A 52 -7.48 -11.84 -5.10
N GLY A 53 -8.42 -12.73 -4.79
CA GLY A 53 -8.74 -13.89 -5.63
C GLY A 53 -7.55 -14.81 -5.90
N GLY A 54 -6.64 -14.95 -4.94
CA GLY A 54 -5.40 -15.73 -5.07
C GLY A 54 -4.28 -15.03 -5.84
N MET A 55 -4.49 -13.79 -6.26
CA MET A 55 -3.49 -12.98 -6.98
C MET A 55 -2.87 -11.95 -6.04
N ASN A 56 -1.54 -11.83 -6.08
CA ASN A 56 -0.81 -10.82 -5.33
C ASN A 56 -0.92 -9.46 -6.03
N VAL A 57 -1.41 -8.46 -5.30
CA VAL A 57 -1.47 -7.07 -5.73
C VAL A 57 -0.58 -6.24 -4.82
N TYR A 58 0.32 -5.49 -5.41
CA TYR A 58 1.23 -4.59 -4.70
C TYR A 58 0.65 -3.17 -4.74
N PRO A 59 0.21 -2.61 -3.60
CA PRO A 59 -0.34 -1.27 -3.53
C PRO A 59 0.53 -0.20 -4.18
N ALA A 60 1.84 -0.26 -3.99
CA ALA A 60 2.78 0.70 -4.57
C ALA A 60 2.76 0.69 -6.11
N GLU A 61 2.53 -0.46 -6.76
CA GLU A 61 2.38 -0.55 -8.22
C GLU A 61 1.13 0.20 -8.70
N VAL A 62 0.02 0.04 -7.98
CA VAL A 62 -1.25 0.72 -8.31
C VAL A 62 -1.14 2.22 -8.08
N GLU A 63 -0.53 2.63 -6.95
CA GLU A 63 -0.26 4.03 -6.62
C GLU A 63 0.63 4.69 -7.68
N ALA A 64 1.72 4.03 -8.08
CA ALA A 64 2.63 4.53 -9.10
C ALA A 64 1.95 4.65 -10.48
N ALA A 65 1.10 3.69 -10.85
CA ALA A 65 0.39 3.70 -12.11
C ALA A 65 -0.62 4.86 -12.23
N LEU A 66 -1.08 5.40 -11.11
CA LEU A 66 -2.07 6.47 -11.06
C LEU A 66 -1.47 7.84 -10.68
N ALA A 67 -0.20 7.90 -10.30
CA ALA A 67 0.43 9.09 -9.75
C ALA A 67 0.38 10.33 -10.66
N ASP A 68 0.28 10.15 -11.97
CA ASP A 68 0.24 11.23 -12.97
C ASP A 68 -1.17 11.53 -13.49
N VAL A 69 -2.22 10.98 -12.86
CA VAL A 69 -3.61 11.29 -13.24
C VAL A 69 -3.90 12.76 -12.95
N PRO A 70 -4.31 13.55 -13.94
CA PRO A 70 -4.62 14.97 -13.73
C PRO A 70 -5.70 15.16 -12.67
N GLY A 71 -5.47 16.07 -11.74
CA GLY A 71 -6.40 16.35 -10.65
C GLY A 71 -6.26 15.42 -9.42
N LEU A 72 -5.47 14.37 -9.49
CA LEU A 72 -5.10 13.54 -8.33
C LEU A 72 -3.92 14.18 -7.58
N ALA A 73 -4.08 14.45 -6.28
CA ALA A 73 -3.01 14.97 -5.43
C ALA A 73 -2.30 13.85 -4.67
N GLU A 74 -3.06 12.97 -4.02
CA GLU A 74 -2.51 11.84 -3.27
C GLU A 74 -3.39 10.60 -3.45
N LEU A 75 -2.78 9.43 -3.35
CA LEU A 75 -3.47 8.14 -3.40
C LEU A 75 -2.87 7.18 -2.39
N ALA A 76 -3.72 6.47 -1.67
CA ALA A 76 -3.36 5.35 -0.83
C ALA A 76 -4.17 4.12 -1.22
N VAL A 77 -3.48 3.03 -1.58
CA VAL A 77 -4.09 1.76 -1.97
C VAL A 77 -3.82 0.72 -0.88
N PHE A 78 -4.83 -0.09 -0.56
CA PHE A 78 -4.72 -1.16 0.43
C PHE A 78 -5.79 -2.23 0.24
N GLY A 79 -5.63 -3.37 0.92
CA GLY A 79 -6.62 -4.43 0.96
C GLY A 79 -7.62 -4.24 2.10
N VAL A 80 -8.87 -4.61 1.85
CA VAL A 80 -9.92 -4.77 2.86
C VAL A 80 -10.55 -6.15 2.73
N PRO A 81 -11.08 -6.75 3.82
CA PRO A 81 -11.76 -8.04 3.74
C PRO A 81 -12.90 -8.02 2.72
N ASP A 82 -13.00 -9.09 1.92
CA ASP A 82 -14.03 -9.28 0.90
C ASP A 82 -14.47 -10.74 0.86
N GLU A 83 -15.78 -11.00 0.90
CA GLU A 83 -16.33 -12.36 0.96
C GLU A 83 -16.03 -13.20 -0.29
N ARG A 84 -15.92 -12.58 -1.44
CA ARG A 84 -15.70 -13.24 -2.72
C ARG A 84 -14.22 -13.45 -3.05
N TRP A 85 -13.40 -12.47 -2.74
CA TRP A 85 -12.00 -12.42 -3.18
C TRP A 85 -11.00 -12.66 -2.04
N GLY A 86 -11.48 -12.83 -0.78
CA GLY A 86 -10.67 -12.82 0.44
C GLY A 86 -10.28 -11.39 0.82
N GLU A 87 -9.64 -10.65 -0.10
CA GLU A 87 -9.41 -9.22 0.01
C GLU A 87 -9.81 -8.51 -1.30
N ALA A 88 -10.42 -7.34 -1.15
CA ALA A 88 -10.63 -6.39 -2.25
C ALA A 88 -9.56 -5.30 -2.22
N VAL A 89 -9.05 -4.94 -3.38
CA VAL A 89 -8.19 -3.76 -3.54
C VAL A 89 -9.06 -2.52 -3.51
N VAL A 90 -8.78 -1.60 -2.60
CA VAL A 90 -9.47 -0.31 -2.49
C VAL A 90 -8.49 0.84 -2.43
N ALA A 91 -8.97 2.04 -2.73
CA ALA A 91 -8.15 3.25 -2.69
C ALA A 91 -8.83 4.37 -1.93
N VAL A 92 -8.01 5.24 -1.34
CA VAL A 92 -8.42 6.54 -0.81
C VAL A 92 -7.61 7.61 -1.51
N ALA A 93 -8.28 8.60 -2.08
CA ALA A 93 -7.70 9.65 -2.89
C ALA A 93 -7.92 11.04 -2.27
N VAL A 94 -6.94 11.91 -2.45
CA VAL A 94 -7.06 13.36 -2.30
C VAL A 94 -6.99 13.97 -3.69
N VAL A 95 -7.95 14.81 -4.05
CA VAL A 95 -8.04 15.41 -5.37
C VAL A 95 -7.95 16.94 -5.29
N THR A 96 -7.34 17.53 -6.32
CA THR A 96 -7.33 19.00 -6.54
C THR A 96 -8.40 19.42 -7.53
N ASP A 97 -8.89 18.46 -8.34
CA ASP A 97 -10.00 18.67 -9.27
C ASP A 97 -11.24 17.91 -8.77
N PRO A 98 -12.29 18.58 -8.32
CA PRO A 98 -13.50 17.93 -7.80
C PRO A 98 -14.31 17.19 -8.87
N THR A 99 -13.97 17.32 -10.14
CA THR A 99 -14.59 16.56 -11.24
C THR A 99 -13.98 15.17 -11.42
N LEU A 100 -12.83 14.90 -10.80
CA LEU A 100 -12.19 13.58 -10.82
C LEU A 100 -12.94 12.63 -9.87
N ASP A 101 -13.77 11.77 -10.44
CA ASP A 101 -14.59 10.82 -9.71
C ASP A 101 -13.97 9.42 -9.58
N GLU A 102 -14.60 8.58 -8.78
CA GLU A 102 -14.23 7.17 -8.59
C GLU A 102 -14.14 6.42 -9.93
N ALA A 103 -15.13 6.60 -10.79
CA ALA A 103 -15.21 5.89 -12.06
C ALA A 103 -14.04 6.26 -12.99
N ALA A 104 -13.62 7.52 -12.98
CA ALA A 104 -12.47 8.00 -13.76
C ALA A 104 -11.16 7.38 -13.26
N LEU A 105 -10.94 7.31 -11.94
CA LEU A 105 -9.75 6.67 -11.37
C LEU A 105 -9.72 5.16 -11.64
N ILE A 106 -10.84 4.46 -11.50
CA ILE A 106 -10.93 3.03 -11.82
C ILE A 106 -10.69 2.77 -13.32
N ARG A 107 -11.19 3.63 -14.21
CA ARG A 107 -10.90 3.54 -15.66
C ARG A 107 -9.42 3.75 -15.93
N ALA A 108 -8.81 4.80 -15.36
CA ALA A 108 -7.39 5.07 -15.54
C ALA A 108 -6.51 3.89 -15.06
N ALA A 109 -6.88 3.25 -13.93
CA ALA A 109 -6.20 2.04 -13.47
C ALA A 109 -6.34 0.89 -14.48
N ARG A 110 -7.54 0.66 -15.01
CA ARG A 110 -7.81 -0.43 -15.97
C ARG A 110 -7.00 -0.30 -17.26
N GLU A 111 -6.70 0.92 -17.68
CA GLU A 111 -5.92 1.20 -18.89
C GLU A 111 -4.41 1.01 -18.70
N ARG A 112 -3.92 1.06 -17.45
CA ARG A 112 -2.49 1.13 -17.13
C ARG A 112 -1.95 -0.14 -16.48
N ILE A 113 -2.80 -0.88 -15.76
CA ILE A 113 -2.42 -2.10 -15.06
C ILE A 113 -3.39 -3.25 -15.32
N ALA A 114 -2.97 -4.48 -14.97
CA ALA A 114 -3.81 -5.65 -15.12
C ALA A 114 -5.14 -5.48 -14.37
N SER A 115 -6.25 -5.90 -14.97
CA SER A 115 -7.61 -5.62 -14.48
C SER A 115 -7.89 -6.11 -13.05
N TYR A 116 -7.22 -7.17 -12.60
CA TYR A 116 -7.38 -7.69 -11.23
C TYR A 116 -6.69 -6.81 -10.18
N LYS A 117 -5.76 -5.93 -10.59
CA LYS A 117 -5.02 -5.02 -9.69
C LYS A 117 -5.75 -3.70 -9.44
N LYS A 118 -6.69 -3.33 -10.31
CA LYS A 118 -7.40 -2.06 -10.18
C LYS A 118 -8.19 -2.00 -8.87
N PRO A 119 -8.33 -0.85 -8.24
CA PRO A 119 -9.25 -0.67 -7.13
C PRO A 119 -10.68 -1.05 -7.51
N THR A 120 -11.40 -1.70 -6.62
CA THR A 120 -12.83 -2.01 -6.74
C THR A 120 -13.69 -0.84 -6.30
N GLN A 121 -13.18 -0.05 -5.37
CA GLN A 121 -13.81 1.17 -4.83
C GLN A 121 -12.74 2.22 -4.56
N VAL A 122 -13.12 3.50 -4.73
CA VAL A 122 -12.30 4.65 -4.36
C VAL A 122 -13.13 5.58 -3.48
N ARG A 123 -12.57 6.03 -2.36
CA ARG A 123 -13.17 7.06 -1.51
C ARG A 123 -12.28 8.30 -1.51
N PHE A 124 -12.85 9.46 -1.22
CA PHE A 124 -12.15 10.73 -1.26
C PHE A 124 -12.04 11.32 0.15
N LEU A 125 -10.90 11.94 0.43
CA LEU A 125 -10.65 12.67 1.67
C LEU A 125 -10.05 14.03 1.36
N ALA A 126 -10.21 14.98 2.28
CA ALA A 126 -9.52 16.27 2.21
C ALA A 126 -8.00 16.13 2.41
N ALA A 127 -7.55 15.15 3.20
CA ALA A 127 -6.15 14.82 3.41
C ALA A 127 -5.99 13.37 3.85
N LEU A 128 -4.87 12.71 3.47
CA LEU A 128 -4.55 11.38 3.99
C LEU A 128 -3.99 11.46 5.41
N PRO A 129 -4.41 10.55 6.33
CA PRO A 129 -3.83 10.48 7.67
C PRO A 129 -2.35 10.09 7.60
N ARG A 130 -1.55 10.67 8.49
CA ARG A 130 -0.12 10.44 8.53
C ARG A 130 0.35 9.99 9.91
N THR A 131 1.34 9.10 9.89
CA THR A 131 2.07 8.70 11.10
C THR A 131 2.94 9.86 11.60
N ALA A 132 3.51 9.71 12.82
CA ALA A 132 4.48 10.67 13.34
C ALA A 132 5.73 10.85 12.45
N SER A 133 6.04 9.86 11.59
CA SER A 133 7.12 9.93 10.59
C SER A 133 6.66 10.48 9.24
N LEU A 134 5.50 11.13 9.17
CA LEU A 134 4.90 11.75 7.98
C LEU A 134 4.54 10.78 6.83
N LYS A 135 4.59 9.47 7.07
CA LYS A 135 4.12 8.46 6.10
C LYS A 135 2.61 8.31 6.20
N VAL A 136 1.96 7.95 5.09
CA VAL A 136 0.53 7.63 5.08
C VAL A 136 0.23 6.49 6.06
N ASP A 137 -0.74 6.72 6.96
CA ASP A 137 -1.17 5.73 7.96
C ASP A 137 -2.23 4.79 7.36
N LYS A 138 -1.77 3.80 6.55
CA LYS A 138 -2.65 2.78 5.96
C LYS A 138 -3.41 1.96 7.01
N PRO A 139 -2.84 1.59 8.18
CA PRO A 139 -3.60 1.00 9.28
C PRO A 139 -4.79 1.84 9.75
N GLN A 140 -4.64 3.15 9.86
CA GLN A 140 -5.75 4.05 10.20
C GLN A 140 -6.81 4.08 9.10
N LEU A 141 -6.39 4.13 7.83
CA LEU A 141 -7.32 4.09 6.68
C LEU A 141 -8.12 2.79 6.65
N ARG A 142 -7.49 1.63 6.90
CA ARG A 142 -8.20 0.33 6.96
C ARG A 142 -9.26 0.32 8.06
N ARG A 143 -8.96 0.85 9.26
CA ARG A 143 -9.93 0.96 10.36
C ARG A 143 -11.11 1.86 9.98
N ALA A 144 -10.83 3.07 9.51
CA ALA A 144 -11.87 4.02 9.08
C ALA A 144 -12.73 3.46 7.95
N TRP A 145 -12.12 2.70 7.03
CA TRP A 145 -12.86 2.02 5.96
C TRP A 145 -13.85 0.99 6.50
N ALA A 146 -13.42 0.14 7.43
CA ALA A 146 -14.26 -0.90 8.04
C ALA A 146 -15.41 -0.32 8.86
N GLU A 147 -15.18 0.80 9.53
CA GLU A 147 -16.16 1.49 10.38
C GLU A 147 -17.12 2.39 9.57
N GLY A 148 -16.83 2.64 8.30
CA GLY A 148 -17.60 3.56 7.47
C GLY A 148 -17.54 5.02 7.92
N ILE A 149 -16.57 5.35 8.79
CA ILE A 149 -16.43 6.65 9.43
C ILE A 149 -15.49 7.55 8.63
N GLY A 150 -15.95 8.77 8.32
CA GLY A 150 -15.07 9.87 7.88
C GLY A 150 -14.40 9.70 6.52
N LEU A 151 -14.95 8.88 5.63
CA LEU A 151 -14.47 8.71 4.26
C LEU A 151 -15.48 9.26 3.24
N SER A 152 -16.38 10.15 3.65
CA SER A 152 -17.21 10.93 2.74
C SER A 152 -16.51 12.26 2.45
N PRO A 153 -16.54 12.77 1.23
CA PRO A 153 -16.20 14.16 0.95
C PRO A 153 -17.29 15.01 1.59
N ASP A 154 -16.94 15.87 2.55
CA ASP A 154 -17.76 17.01 2.93
C ASP A 154 -17.63 18.10 1.87
#